data_a12d4a5dfdf8e8950653de9b3d6f0a9f
#
_entry.id   a12d4a5dfdf8e8950653de9b3d6f0a9f
#
_cell.length_a   1.000
_cell.length_b   1.000
_cell.length_c   1.000
_cell.angle_alpha   90.00
_cell.angle_beta   90.00
_cell.angle_gamma   90.00
#
_symmetry.space_group_name_H-M   'P 1'
#
loop_
_entity.id
_entity.type
_entity.pdbx_description
1 polymer ?
#
loop_
_entity_poly.entity_id
_entity_poly.type
_entity_poly.pdbx_seq_one_letter_code
_entity_poly.pdbx_strand_id
1 'polypeptide(L)'
;TPELRALWRVRIEDHDGTDGTDGGIARWMKLTDGLGLDRKMVVSESAVLPATIFAADAYVHFTRDRSLLEAVASSLTELFAPKIIAERVEGMLLGYDFVSRETLAYFGARMTQAPRDADFALRYCIETAKTRDEQNACLAALTFKCNVLWAMLDALYYAYVAPGHIPPGAFRP
;
A
#
# COMPACT_ATOMS: atom_id res chain seq x y z
N THR A 1 -9.74 -19.74 9.76
CA THR A 1 -11.07 -20.31 9.53
C THR A 1 -11.47 -20.21 8.07
N PRO A 2 -12.47 -20.98 7.57
CA PRO A 2 -12.99 -20.85 6.21
C PRO A 2 -13.50 -19.43 5.90
N GLU A 3 -14.16 -18.80 6.86
CA GLU A 3 -14.73 -17.45 6.77
C GLU A 3 -13.61 -16.41 6.54
N LEU A 4 -12.52 -16.52 7.30
CA LEU A 4 -11.36 -15.64 7.13
C LEU A 4 -10.75 -15.79 5.74
N ARG A 5 -10.62 -17.04 5.25
CA ARG A 5 -10.11 -17.27 3.90
C ARG A 5 -11.01 -16.71 2.81
N ALA A 6 -12.33 -16.78 2.98
CA ALA A 6 -13.28 -16.21 2.04
C ALA A 6 -13.14 -14.68 1.95
N LEU A 7 -13.06 -14.01 3.11
CA LEU A 7 -12.84 -12.55 3.18
C LEU A 7 -11.48 -12.14 2.58
N TRP A 8 -10.44 -12.96 2.81
CA TRP A 8 -9.12 -12.67 2.27
C TRP A 8 -9.04 -12.83 0.74
N ARG A 9 -9.80 -13.78 0.16
CA ARG A 9 -9.89 -13.92 -1.30
C ARG A 9 -10.42 -12.68 -1.97
N VAL A 10 -11.43 -12.02 -1.39
CA VAL A 10 -11.96 -10.76 -1.92
C VAL A 10 -10.84 -9.71 -2.05
N ARG A 11 -9.94 -9.63 -1.07
CA ARG A 11 -8.79 -8.71 -1.13
C ARG A 11 -7.80 -9.09 -2.22
N ILE A 12 -7.56 -10.38 -2.45
CA ILE A 12 -6.72 -10.86 -3.54
C ILE A 12 -7.36 -10.50 -4.89
N GLU A 13 -8.65 -10.77 -5.06
CA GLU A 13 -9.41 -10.43 -6.26
C GLU A 13 -9.42 -8.91 -6.54
N ASP A 14 -9.49 -8.08 -5.51
CA ASP A 14 -9.38 -6.63 -5.65
C ASP A 14 -8.04 -6.18 -6.26
N HIS A 15 -6.95 -6.93 -6.00
CA HIS A 15 -5.62 -6.64 -6.54
C HIS A 15 -5.35 -7.32 -7.88
N ASP A 16 -5.69 -8.59 -8.00
CA ASP A 16 -5.40 -9.40 -9.19
C ASP A 16 -6.44 -9.18 -10.30
N GLY A 17 -7.66 -8.83 -9.93
CA GLY A 17 -8.81 -8.80 -10.80
C GLY A 17 -9.52 -10.14 -10.91
N THR A 18 -10.59 -10.14 -11.67
CA THR A 18 -11.38 -11.34 -12.03
C THR A 18 -11.69 -11.29 -13.52
N ASP A 19 -12.25 -12.38 -14.08
CA ASP A 19 -12.65 -12.42 -15.48
C ASP A 19 -13.57 -11.22 -15.82
N GLY A 20 -13.06 -10.34 -16.68
CA GLY A 20 -13.77 -9.14 -17.14
C GLY A 20 -13.67 -7.91 -16.21
N THR A 21 -12.91 -7.97 -15.13
CA THR A 21 -12.74 -6.82 -14.21
C THR A 21 -11.28 -6.58 -13.87
N ASP A 22 -10.79 -5.36 -14.14
CA ASP A 22 -9.44 -4.95 -13.77
C ASP A 22 -9.25 -4.94 -12.25
N GLY A 23 -8.19 -5.59 -11.78
CA GLY A 23 -7.72 -5.51 -10.41
C GLY A 23 -6.87 -4.26 -10.15
N GLY A 24 -6.41 -4.12 -8.90
CA GLY A 24 -5.59 -3.00 -8.45
C GLY A 24 -4.29 -2.87 -9.25
N ILE A 25 -3.64 -3.98 -9.56
CA ILE A 25 -2.38 -4.00 -10.36
C ILE A 25 -2.63 -3.42 -11.75
N ALA A 26 -3.66 -3.88 -12.45
CA ALA A 26 -4.01 -3.37 -13.78
C ALA A 26 -4.37 -1.88 -13.75
N ARG A 27 -5.13 -1.45 -12.72
CA ARG A 27 -5.47 -0.03 -12.53
C ARG A 27 -4.25 0.83 -12.21
N TRP A 28 -3.30 0.31 -11.45
CA TRP A 28 -2.04 1.00 -11.18
C TRP A 28 -1.21 1.19 -12.46
N MET A 29 -1.22 0.19 -13.35
CA MET A 29 -0.54 0.29 -14.64
C MET A 29 -1.13 1.38 -15.55
N LYS A 30 -2.40 1.75 -15.41
CA LYS A 30 -2.98 2.91 -16.14
C LYS A 30 -2.31 4.23 -15.73
N LEU A 31 -1.94 4.38 -14.46
CA LEU A 31 -1.18 5.55 -14.01
C LEU A 31 0.22 5.57 -14.63
N THR A 32 0.91 4.43 -14.67
CA THR A 32 2.24 4.34 -15.28
C THR A 32 2.22 4.64 -16.79
N ASP A 33 1.19 4.17 -17.49
CA ASP A 33 0.97 4.49 -18.91
C ASP A 33 0.70 6.01 -19.11
N GLY A 34 -0.11 6.61 -18.25
CA GLY A 34 -0.37 8.04 -18.25
C GLY A 34 0.87 8.91 -18.01
N LEU A 35 1.84 8.37 -17.27
CA LEU A 35 3.16 8.99 -17.06
C LEU A 35 4.14 8.73 -18.21
N GLY A 36 3.79 7.91 -19.22
CA GLY A 36 4.69 7.52 -20.31
C GLY A 36 5.85 6.62 -19.87
N LEU A 37 5.73 5.91 -18.74
CA LEU A 37 6.78 5.04 -18.26
C LEU A 37 6.81 3.72 -19.05
N ASP A 38 8.02 3.19 -19.29
CA ASP A 38 8.16 1.86 -19.90
C ASP A 38 7.62 0.77 -18.97
N ARG A 39 6.62 0.06 -19.46
CA ARG A 39 6.00 -1.04 -18.70
C ARG A 39 6.99 -2.13 -18.28
N LYS A 40 7.99 -2.43 -19.12
CA LYS A 40 9.01 -3.44 -18.78
C LYS A 40 9.86 -2.99 -17.61
N MET A 41 10.24 -1.71 -17.58
CA MET A 41 10.97 -1.12 -16.47
C MET A 41 10.14 -1.17 -15.18
N VAL A 42 8.84 -0.82 -15.25
CA VAL A 42 7.95 -0.83 -14.08
C VAL A 42 7.76 -2.24 -13.54
N VAL A 43 7.46 -3.21 -14.42
CA VAL A 43 7.22 -4.62 -14.02
C VAL A 43 8.49 -5.29 -13.50
N SER A 44 9.66 -4.95 -14.03
CA SER A 44 10.94 -5.49 -13.54
C SER A 44 11.44 -4.84 -12.25
N GLU A 45 10.79 -3.76 -11.79
CA GLU A 45 11.19 -2.99 -10.60
C GLU A 45 12.63 -2.43 -10.67
N SER A 46 13.24 -2.41 -11.87
CA SER A 46 14.65 -2.08 -12.06
C SER A 46 15.02 -0.63 -11.70
N ALA A 47 14.01 0.24 -11.59
CA ALA A 47 14.19 1.66 -11.22
C ALA A 47 13.67 1.99 -9.82
N VAL A 48 13.31 0.99 -9.01
CA VAL A 48 12.84 1.20 -7.64
C VAL A 48 14.03 1.49 -6.72
N LEU A 49 13.88 2.47 -5.83
CA LEU A 49 14.90 2.80 -4.84
C LEU A 49 15.21 1.60 -3.93
N PRO A 50 16.49 1.26 -3.70
CA PRO A 50 16.87 0.15 -2.81
C PRO A 50 16.22 0.23 -1.44
N ALA A 51 16.16 1.41 -0.83
CA ALA A 51 15.53 1.58 0.49
C ALA A 51 14.02 1.30 0.46
N THR A 52 13.34 1.59 -0.66
CA THR A 52 11.92 1.24 -0.85
C THR A 52 11.73 -0.28 -0.98
N ILE A 53 12.64 -0.96 -1.72
CA ILE A 53 12.65 -2.43 -1.81
C ILE A 53 12.84 -3.05 -0.42
N PHE A 54 13.87 -2.60 0.33
CA PHE A 54 14.12 -3.11 1.68
C PHE A 54 12.95 -2.91 2.62
N ALA A 55 12.26 -1.77 2.56
CA ALA A 55 11.08 -1.51 3.38
C ALA A 55 9.91 -2.44 3.00
N ALA A 56 9.67 -2.66 1.70
CA ALA A 56 8.66 -3.58 1.21
C ALA A 56 8.96 -5.03 1.63
N ASP A 57 10.21 -5.48 1.44
CA ASP A 57 10.65 -6.83 1.84
C ASP A 57 10.55 -7.04 3.35
N ALA A 58 10.93 -6.05 4.15
CA ALA A 58 10.78 -6.10 5.60
C ALA A 58 9.32 -6.33 6.00
N TYR A 59 8.38 -5.70 5.31
CA TYR A 59 6.95 -5.90 5.57
C TYR A 59 6.46 -7.29 5.12
N VAL A 60 6.90 -7.77 3.98
CA VAL A 60 6.59 -9.14 3.50
C VAL A 60 7.10 -10.17 4.51
N HIS A 61 8.35 -10.03 4.95
CA HIS A 61 8.93 -10.93 5.97
C HIS A 61 8.19 -10.84 7.30
N PHE A 62 7.83 -9.63 7.74
CA PHE A 62 7.05 -9.44 8.95
C PHE A 62 5.72 -10.21 8.88
N THR A 63 4.94 -10.04 7.81
CA THR A 63 3.63 -10.71 7.68
C THR A 63 3.74 -12.23 7.54
N ARG A 64 4.84 -12.74 6.99
CA ARG A 64 5.11 -14.17 6.88
C ARG A 64 5.52 -14.81 8.21
N ASP A 65 6.36 -14.11 8.99
CA ASP A 65 7.05 -14.68 10.14
C ASP A 65 6.33 -14.40 11.48
N ARG A 66 5.32 -13.53 11.48
CA ARG A 66 4.52 -13.16 12.65
C ARG A 66 3.19 -13.91 12.71
N SER A 67 2.54 -13.83 13.87
CA SER A 67 1.20 -14.40 14.03
C SER A 67 0.20 -13.76 13.09
N LEU A 68 -0.89 -14.47 12.78
CA LEU A 68 -1.98 -13.94 11.97
C LEU A 68 -2.58 -12.66 12.59
N LEU A 69 -2.66 -12.59 13.92
CA LEU A 69 -3.12 -11.41 14.64
C LEU A 69 -2.24 -10.19 14.37
N GLU A 70 -0.91 -10.35 14.46
CA GLU A 70 0.04 -9.28 14.18
C GLU A 70 0.01 -8.88 12.69
N ALA A 71 -0.07 -9.85 11.78
CA ALA A 71 -0.18 -9.59 10.35
C ALA A 71 -1.43 -8.78 10.00
N VAL A 72 -2.58 -9.12 10.57
CA VAL A 72 -3.84 -8.36 10.39
C VAL A 72 -3.74 -7.00 11.06
N ALA A 73 -3.23 -6.89 12.30
CA ALA A 73 -3.09 -5.63 13.02
C ALA A 73 -2.19 -4.63 12.29
N SER A 74 -1.13 -5.10 11.62
CA SER A 74 -0.25 -4.24 10.82
C SER A 74 -0.98 -3.55 9.66
N SER A 75 -2.10 -4.09 9.17
CA SER A 75 -2.90 -3.49 8.10
C SER A 75 -3.81 -2.34 8.58
N LEU A 76 -3.90 -2.06 9.87
CA LEU A 76 -4.76 -1.00 10.44
C LEU A 76 -4.35 0.43 10.01
N THR A 77 -3.21 0.61 9.36
CA THR A 77 -2.89 1.86 8.65
C THR A 77 -3.96 2.22 7.61
N GLU A 78 -4.72 1.26 7.11
CA GLU A 78 -5.84 1.47 6.18
C GLU A 78 -6.99 2.32 6.77
N LEU A 79 -7.10 2.44 8.10
CA LEU A 79 -8.07 3.32 8.76
C LEU A 79 -7.93 4.79 8.32
N PHE A 80 -6.75 5.22 7.97
CA PHE A 80 -6.45 6.59 7.52
C PHE A 80 -6.44 6.75 6.01
N ALA A 81 -6.43 5.64 5.27
CA ALA A 81 -6.29 5.63 3.82
C ALA A 81 -7.35 6.45 3.07
N PRO A 82 -8.65 6.40 3.40
CA PRO A 82 -9.67 7.13 2.62
C PRO A 82 -9.41 8.64 2.59
N LYS A 83 -9.08 9.25 3.74
CA LYS A 83 -8.79 10.68 3.82
C LYS A 83 -7.54 11.03 3.02
N ILE A 84 -6.44 10.31 3.22
CA ILE A 84 -5.17 10.55 2.53
C ILE A 84 -5.34 10.36 1.02
N ILE A 85 -6.08 9.34 0.59
CA ILE A 85 -6.34 9.06 -0.83
C ILE A 85 -7.17 10.20 -1.45
N ALA A 86 -8.22 10.67 -0.78
CA ALA A 86 -9.05 11.76 -1.28
C ALA A 86 -8.22 13.04 -1.51
N GLU A 87 -7.44 13.46 -0.52
CA GLU A 87 -6.56 14.61 -0.59
C GLU A 87 -5.51 14.47 -1.71
N ARG A 88 -4.94 13.26 -1.86
CA ARG A 88 -3.98 12.95 -2.92
C ARG A 88 -4.59 13.04 -4.32
N VAL A 89 -5.77 12.43 -4.52
CA VAL A 89 -6.47 12.46 -5.81
C VAL A 89 -6.81 13.88 -6.20
N GLU A 90 -7.34 14.69 -5.26
CA GLU A 90 -7.64 16.09 -5.51
C GLU A 90 -6.37 16.88 -5.86
N GLY A 91 -5.30 16.74 -5.09
CA GLY A 91 -4.04 17.42 -5.35
C GLY A 91 -3.41 17.02 -6.69
N MET A 92 -3.48 15.75 -7.08
CA MET A 92 -2.95 15.30 -8.37
C MET A 92 -3.77 15.84 -9.55
N LEU A 93 -5.10 15.86 -9.45
CA LEU A 93 -5.96 16.41 -10.49
C LEU A 93 -5.81 17.94 -10.67
N LEU A 94 -5.45 18.65 -9.60
CA LEU A 94 -5.20 20.09 -9.65
C LEU A 94 -3.78 20.44 -10.11
N GLY A 95 -2.80 19.60 -9.76
CA GLY A 95 -1.38 19.91 -9.91
C GLY A 95 -0.71 19.34 -11.16
N TYR A 96 -1.34 18.39 -11.86
CA TYR A 96 -0.70 17.69 -12.96
C TYR A 96 -1.61 17.55 -14.20
N ASP A 97 -1.24 18.17 -15.31
CA ASP A 97 -2.01 18.17 -16.55
C ASP A 97 -2.13 16.77 -17.21
N PHE A 98 -1.18 15.88 -16.95
CA PHE A 98 -1.15 14.51 -17.48
C PHE A 98 -2.01 13.53 -16.66
N VAL A 99 -2.63 13.97 -15.57
CA VAL A 99 -3.41 13.12 -14.67
C VAL A 99 -4.91 13.30 -14.94
N SER A 100 -5.62 12.19 -15.07
CA SER A 100 -7.07 12.13 -15.23
C SER A 100 -7.70 11.18 -14.19
N ARG A 101 -9.01 11.20 -14.06
CA ARG A 101 -9.72 10.22 -13.21
C ARG A 101 -9.50 8.78 -13.68
N GLU A 102 -9.28 8.56 -14.97
CA GLU A 102 -9.00 7.24 -15.53
C GLU A 102 -7.60 6.75 -15.11
N THR A 103 -6.58 7.61 -15.22
CA THR A 103 -5.22 7.27 -14.77
C THR A 103 -5.16 7.06 -13.26
N LEU A 104 -6.09 7.65 -12.49
CA LEU A 104 -6.23 7.47 -11.04
C LEU A 104 -7.23 6.37 -10.65
N ALA A 105 -7.60 5.46 -11.56
CA ALA A 105 -8.60 4.42 -11.31
C ALA A 105 -8.26 3.52 -10.09
N TYR A 106 -6.98 3.29 -9.81
CA TYR A 106 -6.54 2.57 -8.61
C TYR A 106 -7.02 3.26 -7.34
N PHE A 107 -6.77 4.57 -7.22
CA PHE A 107 -7.14 5.34 -6.03
C PHE A 107 -8.67 5.44 -5.87
N GLY A 108 -9.40 5.56 -6.99
CA GLY A 108 -10.86 5.57 -6.96
C GLY A 108 -11.44 4.29 -6.35
N ALA A 109 -10.94 3.13 -6.73
CA ALA A 109 -11.37 1.84 -6.17
C ALA A 109 -11.03 1.73 -4.66
N ARG A 110 -9.88 2.24 -4.23
CA ARG A 110 -9.46 2.20 -2.82
C ARG A 110 -10.37 3.00 -1.88
N MET A 111 -11.13 3.97 -2.38
CA MET A 111 -12.08 4.75 -1.56
C MET A 111 -13.17 3.88 -0.91
N THR A 112 -13.54 2.76 -1.53
CA THR A 112 -14.53 1.81 -0.99
C THR A 112 -13.87 0.56 -0.39
N GLN A 113 -12.77 0.10 -0.97
CA GLN A 113 -12.07 -1.10 -0.52
C GLN A 113 -11.35 -0.88 0.82
N ALA A 114 -10.65 0.25 0.99
CA ALA A 114 -9.87 0.50 2.20
C ALA A 114 -10.73 0.58 3.48
N PRO A 115 -11.89 1.27 3.52
CA PRO A 115 -12.79 1.22 4.68
C PRO A 115 -13.25 -0.19 5.04
N ARG A 116 -13.67 -0.98 4.05
CA ARG A 116 -14.10 -2.36 4.27
C ARG A 116 -12.99 -3.21 4.89
N ASP A 117 -11.77 -3.09 4.34
CA ASP A 117 -10.61 -3.84 4.78
C ASP A 117 -10.17 -3.44 6.20
N ALA A 118 -10.22 -2.13 6.50
CA ALA A 118 -9.91 -1.59 7.81
C ALA A 118 -10.93 -2.01 8.88
N ASP A 119 -12.23 -1.98 8.56
CA ASP A 119 -13.29 -2.42 9.45
C ASP A 119 -13.15 -3.91 9.79
N PHE A 120 -12.82 -4.75 8.80
CA PHE A 120 -12.53 -6.15 9.03
C PHE A 120 -11.33 -6.32 9.98
N ALA A 121 -10.20 -5.65 9.69
CA ALA A 121 -8.98 -5.77 10.47
C ALA A 121 -9.20 -5.32 11.92
N LEU A 122 -9.91 -4.21 12.13
CA LEU A 122 -10.20 -3.69 13.46
C LEU A 122 -11.07 -4.66 14.27
N ARG A 123 -12.16 -5.16 13.68
CA ARG A 123 -13.02 -6.15 14.34
C ARG A 123 -12.24 -7.41 14.69
N TYR A 124 -11.46 -7.94 13.75
CA TYR A 124 -10.64 -9.11 14.00
C TYR A 124 -9.67 -8.92 15.17
N CYS A 125 -9.00 -7.79 15.26
CA CYS A 125 -8.10 -7.48 16.37
C CYS A 125 -8.86 -7.39 17.71
N ILE A 126 -10.00 -6.70 17.77
CA ILE A 126 -10.82 -6.58 18.97
C ILE A 126 -11.35 -7.95 19.45
N GLU A 127 -11.75 -8.78 18.50
CA GLU A 127 -12.30 -10.11 18.79
C GLU A 127 -11.24 -11.14 19.19
N THR A 128 -10.00 -10.97 18.72
CA THR A 128 -8.92 -11.96 18.90
C THR A 128 -7.98 -11.60 20.04
N ALA A 129 -7.59 -10.33 20.20
CA ALA A 129 -6.62 -9.89 21.21
C ALA A 129 -7.25 -9.80 22.60
N LYS A 130 -7.28 -10.91 23.34
CA LYS A 130 -7.93 -11.02 24.67
C LYS A 130 -6.96 -10.76 25.83
N THR A 131 -5.68 -10.96 25.64
CA THR A 131 -4.66 -10.72 26.64
C THR A 131 -3.94 -9.40 26.42
N ARG A 132 -3.32 -8.87 27.49
CA ARG A 132 -2.49 -7.65 27.38
C ARG A 132 -1.31 -7.83 26.41
N ASP A 133 -0.73 -9.02 26.38
CA ASP A 133 0.39 -9.32 25.48
C ASP A 133 -0.05 -9.31 24.01
N GLU A 134 -1.20 -9.90 23.70
CA GLU A 134 -1.78 -9.85 22.35
C GLU A 134 -2.15 -8.41 21.93
N GLN A 135 -2.68 -7.60 22.84
CA GLN A 135 -2.99 -6.18 22.58
C GLN A 135 -1.70 -5.38 22.31
N ASN A 136 -0.64 -5.62 23.09
CA ASN A 136 0.65 -5.00 22.89
C ASN A 136 1.28 -5.45 21.56
N ALA A 137 1.14 -6.72 21.18
CA ALA A 137 1.60 -7.24 19.90
C ALA A 137 0.88 -6.56 18.71
N CYS A 138 -0.43 -6.31 18.81
CA CYS A 138 -1.16 -5.53 17.80
C CYS A 138 -0.61 -4.11 17.64
N LEU A 139 -0.35 -3.41 18.76
CA LEU A 139 0.22 -2.07 18.72
C LEU A 139 1.63 -2.05 18.12
N ALA A 140 2.47 -3.02 18.50
CA ALA A 140 3.81 -3.16 17.96
C ALA A 140 3.78 -3.46 16.44
N ALA A 141 2.86 -4.30 15.98
CA ALA A 141 2.68 -4.60 14.57
C ALA A 141 2.25 -3.38 13.75
N LEU A 142 1.31 -2.59 14.27
CA LEU A 142 0.89 -1.33 13.63
C LEU A 142 2.05 -0.33 13.60
N THR A 143 2.79 -0.18 14.71
CA THR A 143 3.98 0.69 14.78
C THR A 143 5.03 0.27 13.75
N PHE A 144 5.30 -1.04 13.63
CA PHE A 144 6.22 -1.55 12.62
C PHE A 144 5.80 -1.14 11.20
N LYS A 145 4.51 -1.30 10.86
CA LYS A 145 4.00 -0.87 9.54
C LYS A 145 4.13 0.64 9.33
N CYS A 146 3.87 1.45 10.34
CA CYS A 146 4.09 2.90 10.26
C CYS A 146 5.56 3.23 9.97
N ASN A 147 6.50 2.53 10.63
CA ASN A 147 7.93 2.72 10.41
C ASN A 147 8.34 2.30 8.98
N VAL A 148 7.78 1.22 8.44
CA VAL A 148 7.98 0.81 7.03
C VAL A 148 7.54 1.92 6.08
N LEU A 149 6.32 2.45 6.26
CA LEU A 149 5.80 3.54 5.43
C LEU A 149 6.64 4.81 5.56
N TRP A 150 7.09 5.14 6.76
CA TRP A 150 7.95 6.29 7.01
C TRP A 150 9.29 6.16 6.29
N ALA A 151 9.94 5.00 6.41
CA ALA A 151 11.20 4.73 5.71
C ALA A 151 11.07 4.85 4.18
N MET A 152 9.95 4.40 3.60
CA MET A 152 9.67 4.58 2.18
C MET A 152 9.51 6.05 1.81
N LEU A 153 8.81 6.85 2.62
CA LEU A 153 8.62 8.28 2.39
C LEU A 153 9.95 9.05 2.52
N ASP A 154 10.77 8.73 3.51
CA ASP A 154 12.10 9.33 3.68
C ASP A 154 12.98 9.02 2.46
N ALA A 155 12.98 7.78 1.98
CA ALA A 155 13.72 7.41 0.77
C ALA A 155 13.32 8.24 -0.44
N LEU A 156 12.01 8.41 -0.68
CA LEU A 156 11.48 9.23 -1.77
C LEU A 156 11.80 10.71 -1.57
N TYR A 157 11.67 11.23 -0.35
CA TYR A 157 11.98 12.62 -0.04
C TYR A 157 13.44 12.94 -0.33
N TYR A 158 14.36 12.14 0.20
CA TYR A 158 15.81 12.36 -0.02
C TYR A 158 16.25 12.07 -1.45
N ALA A 159 15.55 11.22 -2.19
CA ALA A 159 15.84 10.98 -3.59
C ALA A 159 15.41 12.12 -4.52
N TYR A 160 14.22 12.71 -4.26
CA TYR A 160 13.56 13.55 -5.27
C TYR A 160 13.18 14.96 -4.78
N VAL A 161 13.17 15.21 -3.48
CA VAL A 161 12.73 16.50 -2.89
C VAL A 161 13.88 17.24 -2.24
N ALA A 162 14.74 16.57 -1.46
CA ALA A 162 15.85 17.20 -0.76
C ALA A 162 16.93 17.70 -1.74
N PRO A 163 17.27 19.00 -1.75
CA PRO A 163 18.25 19.55 -2.66
C PRO A 163 19.63 18.90 -2.51
N GLY A 164 20.23 18.53 -3.62
CA GLY A 164 21.62 18.10 -3.71
C GLY A 164 21.94 16.69 -3.22
N HIS A 165 20.95 15.95 -2.73
CA HIS A 165 21.16 14.56 -2.30
C HIS A 165 20.30 13.60 -3.12
N ILE A 166 20.97 12.76 -3.91
CA ILE A 166 20.32 11.68 -4.66
C ILE A 166 20.91 10.37 -4.18
N PRO A 167 20.15 9.52 -3.45
CA PRO A 167 20.68 8.25 -2.96
C PRO A 167 21.02 7.30 -4.13
N PRO A 168 21.93 6.34 -3.90
CA PRO A 168 22.23 5.32 -4.90
C PRO A 168 20.95 4.61 -5.38
N GLY A 169 20.87 4.37 -6.68
CA GLY A 169 19.71 3.70 -7.29
C GLY A 169 18.49 4.58 -7.53
N ALA A 170 18.56 5.89 -7.26
CA ALA A 170 17.46 6.79 -7.61
C ALA A 170 17.27 6.83 -9.14
N PHE A 171 16.03 6.61 -9.57
CA PHE A 171 15.66 6.77 -10.98
C PHE A 171 15.77 8.25 -11.37
N ARG A 172 16.38 8.49 -12.50
CA ARG A 172 16.45 9.81 -13.15
C ARG A 172 15.75 9.68 -14.50
N PRO A 173 14.62 10.37 -14.70
CA PRO A 173 13.93 10.39 -15.97
C PRO A 173 14.78 11.03 -17.08
#